data_ba344d6a04475bdb9c7f848f7ef49747
#
_entry.id   ba344d6a04475bdb9c7f848f7ef49747
#
_cell.length_a   1.000
_cell.length_b   1.000
_cell.length_c   1.000
_cell.angle_alpha   90.00
_cell.angle_beta   90.00
_cell.angle_gamma   90.00
#
_symmetry.space_group_name_H-M   'P 1'
#
loop_
_entity.id
_entity.type
_entity.pdbx_description
1 polymer ?
#
loop_
_entity_poly.entity_id
_entity_poly.type
_entity_poly.pdbx_seq_one_letter_code
_entity_poly.pdbx_strand_id
1 'polypeptide(L)'
;MIGDSITDVGRTKPVGEGLFEALGKGYVSQVDALLQATDPARRIRVVNMGLSGNTVRDLQSRWQSDVLDQKPDWLSIMIGINDVWRQFDCPYQPEWAVPLETYEQTLNELVAQTKPHLKGLVLMTPYFIEPNRQDAMRARMDQYGLVVKSLAKKHDTLLVDTQAAFDQVLAHLHPMSLAWDRVHPNQAGHMVITRAFLKAVDYRWD
;
A
#
# COMPACT_ATOMS: atom_id res chain seq x y z
N MET A 1 -5.43 -7.00 3.10
CA MET A 1 -4.55 -5.94 2.55
C MET A 1 -5.43 -4.91 1.84
N ILE A 2 -5.33 -3.64 2.17
CA ILE A 2 -6.18 -2.57 1.63
C ILE A 2 -5.34 -1.43 1.05
N GLY A 3 -5.85 -0.76 0.02
CA GLY A 3 -5.17 0.33 -0.67
C GLY A 3 -5.89 0.76 -1.94
N ASP A 4 -5.14 1.33 -2.86
CA ASP A 4 -5.56 1.85 -4.15
C ASP A 4 -5.31 0.89 -5.33
N SER A 5 -5.04 1.43 -6.55
CA SER A 5 -4.78 0.65 -7.76
C SER A 5 -3.55 -0.25 -7.65
N ILE A 6 -2.54 0.13 -6.86
CA ILE A 6 -1.31 -0.64 -6.66
C ILE A 6 -1.60 -1.92 -5.85
N THR A 7 -2.62 -1.89 -5.00
CA THR A 7 -3.11 -3.04 -4.25
C THR A 7 -4.15 -3.83 -5.06
N ASP A 8 -5.05 -3.14 -5.76
CA ASP A 8 -6.15 -3.72 -6.57
C ASP A 8 -5.62 -4.67 -7.67
N VAL A 9 -4.90 -4.13 -8.61
CA VAL A 9 -4.31 -4.79 -9.80
C VAL A 9 -5.23 -5.86 -10.42
N GLY A 10 -6.51 -5.52 -10.59
CA GLY A 10 -7.50 -6.39 -11.23
C GLY A 10 -8.03 -7.52 -10.34
N ARG A 11 -8.03 -7.34 -9.03
CA ARG A 11 -8.63 -8.29 -8.10
C ARG A 11 -10.12 -8.51 -8.36
N THR A 12 -10.65 -9.65 -7.96
CA THR A 12 -12.10 -9.92 -7.98
C THR A 12 -12.87 -8.98 -7.04
N LYS A 13 -14.05 -8.54 -7.44
CA LYS A 13 -14.95 -7.67 -6.68
C LYS A 13 -16.17 -8.46 -6.18
N PRO A 14 -16.78 -8.13 -5.04
CA PRO A 14 -16.43 -7.07 -4.11
C PRO A 14 -15.24 -7.40 -3.21
N VAL A 15 -14.94 -8.67 -2.98
CA VAL A 15 -13.84 -9.16 -2.15
C VAL A 15 -12.82 -9.89 -3.01
N GLY A 16 -11.54 -9.49 -2.93
CA GLY A 16 -10.46 -10.13 -3.67
C GLY A 16 -9.93 -11.35 -2.91
N GLU A 17 -10.56 -12.48 -3.14
CA GLU A 17 -10.13 -13.78 -2.62
C GLU A 17 -10.70 -14.93 -3.48
N GLY A 18 -10.08 -16.09 -3.43
CA GLY A 18 -10.52 -17.29 -4.15
C GLY A 18 -9.52 -17.76 -5.19
N LEU A 19 -9.98 -18.66 -6.07
CA LEU A 19 -9.16 -19.24 -7.13
C LEU A 19 -8.98 -18.28 -8.32
N PHE A 20 -7.99 -18.59 -9.17
CA PHE A 20 -7.79 -17.94 -10.48
C PHE A 20 -7.58 -16.42 -10.41
N GLU A 21 -6.43 -15.96 -9.94
CA GLU A 21 -6.06 -14.54 -9.92
C GLU A 21 -7.03 -13.62 -9.13
N ALA A 22 -7.86 -14.19 -8.28
CA ALA A 22 -8.86 -13.42 -7.51
C ALA A 22 -8.22 -12.35 -6.61
N LEU A 23 -6.96 -12.52 -6.21
CA LEU A 23 -6.15 -11.53 -5.48
C LEU A 23 -5.57 -10.44 -6.39
N GLY A 24 -5.82 -10.47 -7.69
CA GLY A 24 -5.19 -9.58 -8.68
C GLY A 24 -3.78 -10.03 -9.07
N LYS A 25 -3.09 -9.21 -9.88
CA LYS A 25 -1.81 -9.55 -10.50
C LYS A 25 -0.62 -8.79 -9.86
N GLY A 26 -0.76 -8.32 -8.64
CA GLY A 26 0.23 -7.48 -7.97
C GLY A 26 0.87 -8.14 -6.75
N TYR A 27 1.44 -7.29 -5.90
CA TYR A 27 2.17 -7.74 -4.71
C TYR A 27 1.33 -8.58 -3.75
N VAL A 28 -0.01 -8.37 -3.68
CA VAL A 28 -0.89 -9.14 -2.81
C VAL A 28 -0.90 -10.63 -3.19
N SER A 29 -1.04 -10.92 -4.49
CA SER A 29 -0.99 -12.31 -4.97
C SER A 29 0.41 -12.94 -4.83
N GLN A 30 1.46 -12.14 -4.98
CA GLN A 30 2.84 -12.62 -4.78
C GLN A 30 3.10 -12.95 -3.30
N VAL A 31 2.61 -12.13 -2.37
CA VAL A 31 2.68 -12.40 -0.92
C VAL A 31 1.93 -13.69 -0.59
N ASP A 32 0.70 -13.83 -1.08
CA ASP A 32 -0.12 -15.04 -0.85
C ASP A 32 0.59 -16.29 -1.38
N ALA A 33 1.08 -16.25 -2.61
CA ALA A 33 1.77 -17.38 -3.23
C ALA A 33 3.00 -17.82 -2.43
N LEU A 34 3.81 -16.86 -1.95
CA LEU A 34 4.98 -17.16 -1.14
C LEU A 34 4.60 -17.73 0.23
N LEU A 35 3.61 -17.17 0.91
CA LEU A 35 3.14 -17.69 2.20
C LEU A 35 2.58 -19.11 2.08
N GLN A 36 1.79 -19.39 1.04
CA GLN A 36 1.23 -20.73 0.79
C GLN A 36 2.30 -21.76 0.41
N ALA A 37 3.29 -21.35 -0.38
CA ALA A 37 4.34 -22.25 -0.86
C ALA A 37 5.36 -22.65 0.23
N THR A 38 5.61 -21.76 1.20
CA THR A 38 6.66 -21.95 2.20
C THR A 38 6.14 -22.37 3.58
N ASP A 39 4.92 -21.95 3.95
CA ASP A 39 4.36 -22.29 5.27
C ASP A 39 2.86 -22.62 5.19
N PRO A 40 2.48 -23.67 4.45
CA PRO A 40 1.08 -24.05 4.27
C PRO A 40 0.39 -24.49 5.57
N ALA A 41 1.17 -24.85 6.59
CA ALA A 41 0.62 -25.26 7.88
C ALA A 41 -0.04 -24.12 8.64
N ARG A 42 0.37 -22.87 8.41
CA ARG A 42 -0.22 -21.69 9.06
C ARG A 42 -1.62 -21.35 8.55
N ARG A 43 -2.06 -21.85 7.41
CA ARG A 43 -3.40 -21.62 6.82
C ARG A 43 -3.75 -20.14 6.77
N ILE A 44 -2.84 -19.33 6.25
CA ILE A 44 -3.03 -17.88 6.13
C ILE A 44 -4.01 -17.61 4.98
N ARG A 45 -5.11 -16.90 5.28
CA ARG A 45 -6.06 -16.41 4.29
C ARG A 45 -5.70 -14.98 3.94
N VAL A 46 -5.28 -14.72 2.72
CA VAL A 46 -5.00 -13.37 2.22
C VAL A 46 -6.24 -12.85 1.49
N VAL A 47 -6.62 -11.60 1.81
CA VAL A 47 -7.74 -10.91 1.17
C VAL A 47 -7.25 -9.59 0.62
N ASN A 48 -7.57 -9.30 -0.65
CA ASN A 48 -7.24 -8.06 -1.31
C ASN A 48 -8.48 -7.13 -1.35
N MET A 49 -8.39 -6.01 -0.64
CA MET A 49 -9.41 -4.95 -0.60
C MET A 49 -8.94 -3.65 -1.27
N GLY A 50 -7.95 -3.73 -2.17
CA GLY A 50 -7.55 -2.61 -3.01
C GLY A 50 -8.68 -2.14 -3.92
N LEU A 51 -8.78 -0.83 -4.18
CA LEU A 51 -9.72 -0.25 -5.13
C LEU A 51 -9.05 0.91 -5.86
N SER A 52 -8.95 0.76 -7.19
CA SER A 52 -8.26 1.72 -8.05
C SER A 52 -8.81 3.14 -7.91
N GLY A 53 -7.91 4.13 -7.89
CA GLY A 53 -8.26 5.54 -7.76
C GLY A 53 -8.48 6.03 -6.33
N ASN A 54 -8.56 5.14 -5.33
CA ASN A 54 -8.86 5.54 -3.97
C ASN A 54 -7.79 6.44 -3.34
N THR A 55 -8.28 7.42 -2.59
CA THR A 55 -7.57 8.25 -1.63
C THR A 55 -7.82 7.76 -0.20
N VAL A 56 -7.21 8.40 0.78
CA VAL A 56 -7.50 8.10 2.19
C VAL A 56 -8.95 8.40 2.58
N ARG A 57 -9.60 9.40 1.92
CA ARG A 57 -11.02 9.71 2.11
C ARG A 57 -11.92 8.57 1.63
N ASP A 58 -11.57 7.96 0.50
CA ASP A 58 -12.30 6.82 -0.04
C ASP A 58 -12.15 5.59 0.88
N LEU A 59 -10.95 5.37 1.44
CA LEU A 59 -10.77 4.34 2.45
C LEU A 59 -11.69 4.57 3.65
N GLN A 60 -11.77 5.80 4.15
CA GLN A 60 -12.65 6.14 5.27
C GLN A 60 -14.11 5.79 4.97
N SER A 61 -14.59 6.12 3.77
CA SER A 61 -15.99 5.88 3.37
C SER A 61 -16.39 4.41 3.34
N ARG A 62 -15.45 3.51 3.03
CA ARG A 62 -15.68 2.05 2.92
C ARG A 62 -15.04 1.23 4.05
N TRP A 63 -14.52 1.90 5.10
CA TRP A 63 -13.74 1.24 6.15
C TRP A 63 -14.52 0.19 6.92
N GLN A 64 -15.80 0.48 7.18
CA GLN A 64 -16.67 -0.46 7.89
C GLN A 64 -16.79 -1.79 7.14
N SER A 65 -17.20 -1.75 5.86
CA SER A 65 -17.44 -2.96 5.05
C SER A 65 -16.16 -3.70 4.70
N ASP A 66 -15.10 -2.96 4.39
CA ASP A 66 -13.90 -3.50 3.76
C ASP A 66 -12.81 -3.87 4.76
N VAL A 67 -12.92 -3.40 6.01
CA VAL A 67 -11.97 -3.70 7.08
C VAL A 67 -12.68 -4.29 8.31
N LEU A 68 -13.57 -3.53 8.95
CA LEU A 68 -14.13 -3.94 10.24
C LEU A 68 -15.02 -5.18 10.13
N ASP A 69 -15.88 -5.23 9.12
CA ASP A 69 -16.78 -6.38 8.88
C ASP A 69 -16.01 -7.63 8.41
N GLN A 70 -14.82 -7.46 7.81
CA GLN A 70 -13.94 -8.58 7.42
C GLN A 70 -13.25 -9.24 8.62
N LYS A 71 -13.21 -8.56 9.79
CA LYS A 71 -12.61 -9.05 11.03
C LYS A 71 -11.20 -9.63 10.83
N PRO A 72 -10.26 -8.91 10.22
CA PRO A 72 -8.94 -9.43 9.94
C PRO A 72 -8.15 -9.64 11.23
N ASP A 73 -7.31 -10.69 11.29
CA ASP A 73 -6.28 -10.81 12.30
C ASP A 73 -5.13 -9.82 12.07
N TRP A 74 -4.78 -9.62 10.79
CA TRP A 74 -3.72 -8.73 10.33
C TRP A 74 -4.24 -7.80 9.24
N LEU A 75 -3.85 -6.53 9.31
CA LEU A 75 -4.18 -5.54 8.30
C LEU A 75 -2.91 -4.91 7.75
N SER A 76 -2.79 -4.76 6.44
CA SER A 76 -1.82 -3.85 5.83
C SER A 76 -2.53 -2.74 5.07
N ILE A 77 -2.01 -1.51 5.20
CA ILE A 77 -2.56 -0.31 4.57
C ILE A 77 -1.48 0.33 3.70
N MET A 78 -1.73 0.46 2.40
CA MET A 78 -0.90 1.23 1.47
C MET A 78 -1.79 2.18 0.68
N ILE A 79 -1.74 3.47 1.03
CA ILE A 79 -2.57 4.53 0.45
C ILE A 79 -1.78 5.84 0.43
N GLY A 80 -2.10 6.75 -0.47
CA GLY A 80 -1.50 8.08 -0.53
C GLY A 80 -1.03 8.51 -1.91
N ILE A 81 -0.87 7.56 -2.86
CA ILE A 81 -0.44 7.92 -4.22
C ILE A 81 -1.46 8.85 -4.90
N ASN A 82 -2.75 8.56 -4.82
CA ASN A 82 -3.79 9.38 -5.43
C ASN A 82 -4.01 10.67 -4.65
N ASP A 83 -3.83 10.67 -3.33
CA ASP A 83 -3.89 11.88 -2.49
C ASP A 83 -2.88 12.94 -2.96
N VAL A 84 -1.71 12.48 -3.42
CA VAL A 84 -0.67 13.34 -3.99
C VAL A 84 -0.85 13.55 -5.49
N TRP A 85 -1.03 12.49 -6.26
CA TRP A 85 -1.02 12.55 -7.72
C TRP A 85 -2.08 13.51 -8.27
N ARG A 86 -3.28 13.55 -7.65
CA ARG A 86 -4.36 14.48 -8.05
C ARG A 86 -3.98 15.95 -7.94
N GLN A 87 -2.95 16.28 -7.15
CA GLN A 87 -2.40 17.65 -7.09
C GLN A 87 -1.62 18.02 -8.36
N PHE A 88 -1.19 17.04 -9.16
CA PHE A 88 -0.32 17.23 -10.33
C PHE A 88 -1.03 16.95 -11.67
N ASP A 89 -1.82 15.88 -11.75
CA ASP A 89 -2.50 15.49 -13.00
C ASP A 89 -3.87 16.14 -13.16
N CYS A 90 -4.50 16.57 -12.08
CA CYS A 90 -5.81 17.21 -12.09
C CYS A 90 -5.80 18.57 -11.35
N PRO A 91 -4.92 19.52 -11.71
CA PRO A 91 -4.74 20.76 -10.96
C PRO A 91 -5.97 21.71 -10.99
N TYR A 92 -6.90 21.49 -11.92
CA TYR A 92 -8.15 22.25 -12.02
C TYR A 92 -9.31 21.66 -11.22
N GLN A 93 -9.10 20.51 -10.57
CA GLN A 93 -10.05 19.86 -9.66
C GLN A 93 -9.40 19.69 -8.29
N PRO A 94 -9.20 20.81 -7.54
CA PRO A 94 -8.51 20.76 -6.25
C PRO A 94 -9.22 19.90 -5.20
N GLU A 95 -10.51 19.65 -5.36
CA GLU A 95 -11.31 18.78 -4.50
C GLU A 95 -10.92 17.30 -4.58
N TRP A 96 -10.25 16.89 -5.67
CA TRP A 96 -9.76 15.52 -5.82
C TRP A 96 -8.45 15.29 -5.07
N ALA A 97 -7.72 16.35 -4.78
CA ALA A 97 -6.51 16.29 -3.98
C ALA A 97 -6.85 16.19 -2.49
N VAL A 98 -6.05 15.47 -1.74
CA VAL A 98 -6.19 15.39 -0.27
C VAL A 98 -5.02 16.15 0.36
N PRO A 99 -5.27 17.24 1.10
CA PRO A 99 -4.21 17.95 1.83
C PRO A 99 -3.50 17.05 2.85
N LEU A 100 -2.23 17.33 3.10
CA LEU A 100 -1.39 16.54 4.00
C LEU A 100 -1.99 16.40 5.40
N GLU A 101 -2.55 17.48 5.95
CA GLU A 101 -3.20 17.48 7.27
C GLU A 101 -4.43 16.55 7.29
N THR A 102 -5.27 16.62 6.26
CA THR A 102 -6.43 15.73 6.13
C THR A 102 -6.00 14.28 5.99
N TYR A 103 -4.95 14.01 5.20
CA TYR A 103 -4.38 12.68 5.05
C TYR A 103 -3.90 12.13 6.39
N GLU A 104 -3.11 12.90 7.14
CA GLU A 104 -2.60 12.52 8.45
C GLU A 104 -3.72 12.24 9.44
N GLN A 105 -4.67 13.19 9.57
CA GLN A 105 -5.80 13.04 10.48
C GLN A 105 -6.61 11.80 10.16
N THR A 106 -7.04 11.65 8.91
CA THR A 106 -7.89 10.53 8.49
C THR A 106 -7.20 9.18 8.69
N LEU A 107 -5.94 9.05 8.25
CA LEU A 107 -5.20 7.82 8.41
C LEU A 107 -4.96 7.49 9.89
N ASN A 108 -4.66 8.50 10.71
CA ASN A 108 -4.52 8.33 12.16
C ASN A 108 -5.82 7.81 12.82
N GLU A 109 -6.98 8.34 12.45
CA GLU A 109 -8.28 7.89 12.95
C GLU A 109 -8.56 6.42 12.57
N LEU A 110 -8.32 6.07 11.29
CA LEU A 110 -8.50 4.70 10.80
C LEU A 110 -7.59 3.70 11.52
N VAL A 111 -6.34 4.07 11.75
CA VAL A 111 -5.38 3.24 12.50
C VAL A 111 -5.81 3.11 13.96
N ALA A 112 -6.14 4.22 14.62
CA ALA A 112 -6.49 4.24 16.04
C ALA A 112 -7.72 3.39 16.36
N GLN A 113 -8.76 3.46 15.52
CA GLN A 113 -9.99 2.67 15.73
C GLN A 113 -9.81 1.18 15.47
N THR A 114 -8.84 0.79 14.60
CA THR A 114 -8.74 -0.59 14.14
C THR A 114 -7.67 -1.39 14.87
N LYS A 115 -6.52 -0.78 15.19
CA LYS A 115 -5.38 -1.46 15.83
C LYS A 115 -5.75 -2.29 17.07
N PRO A 116 -6.61 -1.82 18.00
CA PRO A 116 -6.99 -2.59 19.19
C PRO A 116 -7.65 -3.96 18.91
N HIS A 117 -8.16 -4.14 17.68
CA HIS A 117 -8.86 -5.35 17.26
C HIS A 117 -7.99 -6.30 16.44
N LEU A 118 -6.73 -5.94 16.18
CA LEU A 118 -5.80 -6.68 15.33
C LEU A 118 -4.70 -7.37 16.13
N LYS A 119 -4.25 -8.53 15.65
CA LYS A 119 -2.99 -9.15 16.09
C LYS A 119 -1.77 -8.42 15.53
N GLY A 120 -1.90 -7.82 14.37
CA GLY A 120 -0.83 -7.02 13.75
C GLY A 120 -1.34 -6.05 12.70
N LEU A 121 -0.66 -4.90 12.61
CA LEU A 121 -0.93 -3.85 11.63
C LEU A 121 0.36 -3.44 10.94
N VAL A 122 0.32 -3.36 9.62
CA VAL A 122 1.44 -2.94 8.78
C VAL A 122 1.06 -1.66 8.05
N LEU A 123 1.76 -0.59 8.31
CA LEU A 123 1.65 0.64 7.51
C LEU A 123 2.73 0.65 6.44
N MET A 124 2.34 0.92 5.20
CA MET A 124 3.22 0.96 4.05
C MET A 124 3.26 2.37 3.50
N THR A 125 4.45 2.95 3.31
CA THR A 125 4.55 4.29 2.74
C THR A 125 4.03 4.32 1.31
N PRO A 126 3.30 5.37 0.89
CA PRO A 126 3.12 5.64 -0.54
C PRO A 126 4.49 5.91 -1.17
N TYR A 127 4.57 5.80 -2.50
CA TYR A 127 5.83 5.99 -3.22
C TYR A 127 5.60 6.61 -4.60
N PHE A 128 6.66 7.19 -5.14
CA PHE A 128 6.76 7.58 -6.54
C PHE A 128 8.09 7.08 -7.09
N ILE A 129 8.06 6.36 -8.22
CA ILE A 129 9.24 5.71 -8.83
C ILE A 129 10.05 6.76 -9.59
N GLU A 130 10.61 7.70 -8.84
CA GLU A 130 11.43 8.82 -9.31
C GLU A 130 12.66 8.98 -8.43
N PRO A 131 13.89 8.86 -8.99
CA PRO A 131 15.12 8.99 -8.22
C PRO A 131 15.45 10.44 -7.83
N ASN A 132 14.98 11.41 -8.60
CA ASN A 132 15.21 12.81 -8.32
C ASN A 132 14.32 13.29 -7.17
N ARG A 133 14.89 13.42 -5.98
CA ARG A 133 14.15 13.90 -4.80
C ARG A 133 13.71 15.37 -4.88
N GLN A 134 14.22 16.12 -5.86
CA GLN A 134 13.80 17.51 -6.11
C GLN A 134 12.63 17.58 -7.12
N ASP A 135 12.25 16.46 -7.75
CA ASP A 135 10.99 16.39 -8.52
C ASP A 135 9.83 16.77 -7.61
N ALA A 136 8.96 17.66 -8.09
CA ALA A 136 7.90 18.24 -7.26
C ALA A 136 6.94 17.19 -6.70
N MET A 137 6.55 16.19 -7.51
CA MET A 137 5.66 15.12 -7.07
C MET A 137 6.38 14.15 -6.12
N ARG A 138 7.68 13.84 -6.38
CA ARG A 138 8.49 13.03 -5.48
C ARG A 138 8.65 13.69 -4.12
N ALA A 139 9.02 14.97 -4.08
CA ALA A 139 9.18 15.72 -2.85
C ALA A 139 7.87 15.77 -2.03
N ARG A 140 6.73 15.91 -2.73
CA ARG A 140 5.41 15.88 -2.09
C ARG A 140 5.08 14.50 -1.56
N MET A 141 5.37 13.44 -2.32
CA MET A 141 5.16 12.05 -1.90
C MET A 141 5.97 11.71 -0.66
N ASP A 142 7.21 12.17 -0.59
CA ASP A 142 8.08 11.96 0.56
C ASP A 142 7.47 12.56 1.84
N GLN A 143 6.73 13.69 1.77
CA GLN A 143 6.03 14.27 2.92
C GLN A 143 4.90 13.33 3.43
N TYR A 144 4.12 12.72 2.52
CA TYR A 144 3.09 11.74 2.89
C TYR A 144 3.71 10.46 3.45
N GLY A 145 4.84 10.05 2.90
CA GLY A 145 5.63 8.94 3.46
C GLY A 145 6.10 9.21 4.89
N LEU A 146 6.52 10.45 5.20
CA LEU A 146 6.90 10.85 6.56
C LEU A 146 5.72 10.77 7.54
N VAL A 147 4.51 11.15 7.12
CA VAL A 147 3.30 10.96 7.93
C VAL A 147 3.10 9.50 8.28
N VAL A 148 3.17 8.60 7.29
CA VAL A 148 3.02 7.14 7.54
C VAL A 148 4.07 6.63 8.53
N LYS A 149 5.32 7.05 8.39
CA LYS A 149 6.41 6.70 9.33
C LYS A 149 6.14 7.20 10.75
N SER A 150 5.65 8.44 10.87
CA SER A 150 5.27 9.04 12.15
C SER A 150 4.13 8.27 12.81
N LEU A 151 3.08 7.94 12.03
CA LEU A 151 1.94 7.18 12.53
C LEU A 151 2.32 5.74 12.92
N ALA A 152 3.20 5.10 12.14
CA ALA A 152 3.71 3.77 12.49
C ALA A 152 4.42 3.78 13.85
N LYS A 153 5.25 4.79 14.09
CA LYS A 153 5.91 4.97 15.39
C LYS A 153 4.91 5.29 16.51
N LYS A 154 3.96 6.20 16.25
CA LYS A 154 2.95 6.64 17.23
C LYS A 154 2.08 5.48 17.70
N HIS A 155 1.66 4.62 16.77
CA HIS A 155 0.76 3.51 17.06
C HIS A 155 1.49 2.18 17.29
N ASP A 156 2.83 2.16 17.31
CA ASP A 156 3.63 0.96 17.48
C ASP A 156 3.15 -0.16 16.51
N THR A 157 3.24 0.13 15.21
CA THR A 157 2.89 -0.79 14.13
C THR A 157 4.13 -1.18 13.34
N LEU A 158 4.04 -2.26 12.57
CA LEU A 158 5.06 -2.55 11.57
C LEU A 158 5.04 -1.49 10.46
N LEU A 159 6.22 -1.18 9.94
CA LEU A 159 6.41 -0.23 8.86
C LEU A 159 7.08 -0.89 7.66
N VAL A 160 6.51 -0.71 6.49
CA VAL A 160 7.18 -0.97 5.21
C VAL A 160 7.53 0.37 4.57
N ASP A 161 8.81 0.71 4.52
CA ASP A 161 9.29 1.87 3.76
C ASP A 161 9.39 1.51 2.27
N THR A 162 8.25 1.55 1.60
CA THR A 162 8.12 1.16 0.18
C THR A 162 8.92 2.08 -0.71
N GLN A 163 8.96 3.38 -0.40
CA GLN A 163 9.77 4.34 -1.15
C GLN A 163 11.27 4.01 -1.05
N ALA A 164 11.75 3.71 0.15
CA ALA A 164 13.17 3.33 0.32
C ALA A 164 13.51 2.02 -0.40
N ALA A 165 12.56 1.07 -0.47
CA ALA A 165 12.75 -0.16 -1.23
C ALA A 165 12.89 0.12 -2.74
N PHE A 166 12.09 1.03 -3.30
CA PHE A 166 12.26 1.48 -4.68
C PHE A 166 13.55 2.27 -4.88
N ASP A 167 13.92 3.16 -3.97
CA ASP A 167 15.15 3.96 -4.07
C ASP A 167 16.41 3.07 -4.19
N GLN A 168 16.44 1.93 -3.49
CA GLN A 168 17.55 0.96 -3.62
C GLN A 168 17.65 0.38 -5.04
N VAL A 169 16.53 0.07 -5.67
CA VAL A 169 16.50 -0.49 -7.04
C VAL A 169 16.80 0.61 -8.07
N LEU A 170 16.29 1.82 -7.85
CA LEU A 170 16.51 2.98 -8.73
C LEU A 170 17.96 3.49 -8.74
N ALA A 171 18.79 3.07 -7.79
CA ALA A 171 20.23 3.30 -7.86
C ALA A 171 20.90 2.54 -9.04
N HIS A 172 20.21 1.53 -9.61
CA HIS A 172 20.73 0.65 -10.66
C HIS A 172 19.84 0.56 -11.89
N LEU A 173 18.53 0.85 -11.77
CA LEU A 173 17.56 0.73 -12.86
C LEU A 173 16.89 2.06 -13.15
N HIS A 174 16.60 2.30 -14.43
CA HIS A 174 15.78 3.43 -14.85
C HIS A 174 14.31 3.22 -14.41
N PRO A 175 13.59 4.26 -13.97
CA PRO A 175 12.18 4.15 -13.53
C PRO A 175 11.26 3.40 -14.51
N MET A 176 11.41 3.63 -15.81
CA MET A 176 10.60 2.96 -16.85
C MET A 176 10.77 1.43 -16.88
N SER A 177 11.86 0.90 -16.34
CA SER A 177 12.04 -0.56 -16.20
C SER A 177 11.13 -1.19 -15.16
N LEU A 178 10.56 -0.36 -14.27
CA LEU A 178 9.70 -0.79 -13.16
C LEU A 178 8.26 -0.33 -13.31
N ALA A 179 8.04 0.89 -13.84
CA ALA A 179 6.73 1.47 -14.03
C ALA A 179 6.74 2.46 -15.19
N TRP A 180 5.81 2.29 -16.11
CA TRP A 180 5.65 3.16 -17.26
C TRP A 180 5.34 4.63 -16.86
N ASP A 181 4.41 4.81 -15.93
CA ASP A 181 3.95 6.09 -15.42
C ASP A 181 4.60 6.51 -14.10
N ARG A 182 5.59 5.74 -13.63
CA ARG A 182 6.27 5.90 -12.33
C ARG A 182 5.36 5.69 -11.10
N VAL A 183 4.14 5.19 -11.31
CA VAL A 183 3.12 4.93 -10.29
C VAL A 183 2.75 3.45 -10.23
N HIS A 184 2.33 2.88 -11.39
CA HIS A 184 1.83 1.52 -11.48
C HIS A 184 2.96 0.55 -11.86
N PRO A 185 3.50 -0.23 -10.91
CA PRO A 185 4.65 -1.07 -11.16
C PRO A 185 4.28 -2.29 -12.00
N ASN A 186 5.25 -2.74 -12.79
CA ASN A 186 5.20 -4.05 -13.43
C ASN A 186 5.50 -5.17 -12.41
N GLN A 187 5.58 -6.43 -12.86
CA GLN A 187 5.82 -7.58 -11.97
C GLN A 187 7.11 -7.45 -11.16
N ALA A 188 8.19 -6.87 -11.72
CA ALA A 188 9.43 -6.64 -10.98
C ALA A 188 9.23 -5.58 -9.89
N GLY A 189 8.52 -4.49 -10.18
CA GLY A 189 8.19 -3.47 -9.19
C GLY A 189 7.24 -3.98 -8.09
N HIS A 190 6.25 -4.81 -8.44
CA HIS A 190 5.44 -5.50 -7.43
C HIS A 190 6.28 -6.43 -6.54
N MET A 191 7.30 -7.10 -7.10
CA MET A 191 8.21 -7.95 -6.32
C MET A 191 9.07 -7.12 -5.36
N VAL A 192 9.42 -5.87 -5.69
CA VAL A 192 10.09 -4.96 -4.74
C VAL A 192 9.19 -4.73 -3.52
N ILE A 193 7.90 -4.44 -3.73
CA ILE A 193 6.92 -4.25 -2.65
C ILE A 193 6.77 -5.54 -1.84
N THR A 194 6.59 -6.68 -2.51
CA THR A 194 6.45 -8.01 -1.89
C THR A 194 7.61 -8.31 -0.95
N ARG A 195 8.85 -8.14 -1.42
CA ARG A 195 10.05 -8.38 -0.61
C ARG A 195 10.14 -7.44 0.59
N ALA A 196 9.82 -6.16 0.39
CA ALA A 196 9.83 -5.19 1.48
C ALA A 196 8.78 -5.55 2.55
N PHE A 197 7.57 -5.93 2.12
CA PHE A 197 6.50 -6.37 3.01
C PHE A 197 6.90 -7.63 3.79
N LEU A 198 7.34 -8.69 3.11
CA LEU A 198 7.72 -9.95 3.73
C LEU A 198 8.87 -9.78 4.73
N LYS A 199 9.83 -8.92 4.42
CA LYS A 199 10.90 -8.57 5.36
C LYS A 199 10.37 -7.89 6.62
N ALA A 200 9.39 -7.01 6.50
CA ALA A 200 8.82 -6.29 7.65
C ALA A 200 8.01 -7.21 8.59
N VAL A 201 7.44 -8.29 8.07
CA VAL A 201 6.70 -9.29 8.86
C VAL A 201 7.56 -10.49 9.27
N ASP A 202 8.88 -10.37 9.18
CA ASP A 202 9.88 -11.39 9.55
C ASP A 202 9.67 -12.73 8.82
N TYR A 203 9.32 -12.65 7.53
CA TYR A 203 9.22 -13.83 6.68
C TYR A 203 10.60 -14.41 6.41
N ARG A 204 10.74 -15.72 6.55
CA ARG A 204 11.97 -16.46 6.27
C ARG A 204 11.91 -17.13 4.91
N TRP A 205 13.00 -17.02 4.16
CA TRP A 205 13.11 -17.55 2.80
C TRP A 205 13.67 -18.96 2.73
N ASP A 206 14.09 -19.52 3.84
CA ASP A 206 14.73 -20.82 4.05
C ASP A 206 13.79 -21.87 4.68
#